data_c26dfbc37905ee34d2eb3d02bb978ddc
#
_entry.id   c26dfbc37905ee34d2eb3d02bb978ddc
#
_cell.length_a   1.000
_cell.length_b   1.000
_cell.length_c   1.000
_cell.angle_alpha   90.00
_cell.angle_beta   90.00
_cell.angle_gamma   90.00
#
_symmetry.space_group_name_H-M   'P 1'
#
loop_
_entity.id
_entity.type
_entity.pdbx_description
1 polymer ?
#
loop_
_entity_poly.entity_id
_entity_poly.type
_entity_poly.pdbx_seq_one_letter_code
_entity_poly.pdbx_strand_id
1 'polypeptide(L)'
;NLFINRHYFSQIYINNLSDASFSTTFAYTNNMKIRKATYEDIPRILHIFAEARTTMRESGNLHQWPDTYPSEEIVRKDISNGHCMVCCDEEGKIQGTFACIPGPDPTYAKIYEGSWPDEEPYYVIHRIAASRDAGRKSSIASCCFEWTFRRTDTIRIDTHRDNVIMHHLLSKHGFHRCGVILLANGDPRDAYHKRKI
;
A
#
# COMPACT_ATOMS: atom_id res chain seq x y z
N ASN A 1 -17.63 -32.04 43.07
CA ASN A 1 -18.23 -30.72 42.97
C ASN A 1 -17.67 -29.95 41.81
N LEU A 2 -18.12 -30.36 40.64
CA LEU A 2 -17.86 -29.69 39.35
C LEU A 2 -19.20 -29.20 38.81
N PHE A 3 -19.55 -27.96 39.09
CA PHE A 3 -20.64 -27.25 38.40
C PHE A 3 -20.44 -25.75 38.64
N ILE A 4 -19.56 -25.12 37.86
CA ILE A 4 -19.60 -23.66 37.58
C ILE A 4 -18.79 -23.44 36.30
N ASN A 5 -19.40 -22.78 35.34
CA ASN A 5 -18.89 -22.20 34.11
C ASN A 5 -19.25 -22.87 32.79
N ARG A 6 -20.56 -22.97 32.56
CA ARG A 6 -21.09 -23.13 31.18
C ARG A 6 -21.93 -21.92 30.69
N HIS A 7 -22.02 -20.82 31.48
CA HIS A 7 -22.86 -19.67 31.14
C HIS A 7 -22.08 -18.42 30.67
N TYR A 8 -20.74 -18.46 30.70
CA TYR A 8 -19.95 -17.31 30.28
C TYR A 8 -19.50 -17.34 28.80
N PHE A 9 -19.63 -18.48 28.14
CA PHE A 9 -19.24 -18.62 26.73
C PHE A 9 -20.37 -18.39 25.73
N SER A 10 -21.62 -18.33 26.16
CA SER A 10 -22.76 -18.10 25.25
C SER A 10 -23.14 -16.63 25.05
N GLN A 11 -22.66 -15.72 25.91
CA GLN A 11 -23.01 -14.30 25.83
C GLN A 11 -22.03 -13.46 24.99
N ILE A 12 -20.86 -14.00 24.68
CA ILE A 12 -19.88 -13.36 23.77
C ILE A 12 -20.20 -13.66 22.29
N TYR A 13 -21.01 -14.68 22.02
CA TYR A 13 -21.36 -15.08 20.65
C TYR A 13 -22.61 -14.40 20.08
N ILE A 14 -23.41 -13.74 20.90
CA ILE A 14 -24.70 -13.13 20.47
C ILE A 14 -24.57 -11.62 20.20
N ASN A 15 -23.54 -10.94 20.72
CA ASN A 15 -23.35 -9.49 20.48
C ASN A 15 -22.55 -9.16 19.22
N ASN A 16 -22.18 -10.15 18.38
CA ASN A 16 -21.46 -9.94 17.12
C ASN A 16 -22.30 -10.15 15.85
N LEU A 17 -23.62 -10.17 15.96
CA LEU A 17 -24.52 -10.41 14.79
C LEU A 17 -25.24 -9.15 14.30
N SER A 18 -24.97 -7.96 14.83
CA SER A 18 -25.56 -6.71 14.33
C SER A 18 -24.64 -5.88 13.40
N ASP A 19 -23.39 -6.30 13.17
CA ASP A 19 -22.46 -5.62 12.26
C ASP A 19 -22.14 -6.43 11.00
N ALA A 20 -23.13 -7.13 10.46
CA ALA A 20 -23.00 -7.92 9.24
C ALA A 20 -22.74 -7.10 7.96
N SER A 21 -22.82 -5.75 8.01
CA SER A 21 -22.53 -4.87 6.87
C SER A 21 -21.06 -4.39 6.81
N PHE A 22 -20.31 -4.48 7.92
CA PHE A 22 -18.87 -4.12 7.96
C PHE A 22 -17.95 -5.31 7.70
N SER A 23 -18.46 -6.54 7.91
CA SER A 23 -17.68 -7.78 7.81
C SER A 23 -17.41 -8.22 6.37
N THR A 24 -18.25 -7.83 5.39
CA THR A 24 -18.12 -8.31 4.01
C THR A 24 -16.98 -7.66 3.24
N THR A 25 -16.56 -6.45 3.62
CA THR A 25 -15.41 -5.78 2.99
C THR A 25 -14.07 -6.26 3.57
N PHE A 26 -14.05 -6.68 4.83
CA PHE A 26 -12.86 -7.24 5.51
C PHE A 26 -12.54 -8.68 5.10
N ALA A 27 -13.54 -9.46 4.69
CA ALA A 27 -13.36 -10.87 4.32
C ALA A 27 -12.62 -11.07 2.98
N TYR A 28 -12.59 -10.06 2.10
CA TYR A 28 -11.95 -10.16 0.78
C TYR A 28 -10.47 -9.76 0.76
N THR A 29 -9.94 -9.14 1.81
CA THR A 29 -8.51 -8.78 1.92
C THR A 29 -7.67 -9.85 2.61
N ASN A 30 -8.28 -10.88 3.22
CA ASN A 30 -7.58 -11.81 4.10
C ASN A 30 -6.79 -12.92 3.42
N ASN A 31 -6.85 -13.07 2.09
CA ASN A 31 -6.21 -14.20 1.39
C ASN A 31 -4.84 -13.87 0.80
N MET A 32 -4.34 -12.62 0.99
CA MET A 32 -3.02 -12.23 0.47
C MET A 32 -1.97 -12.31 1.58
N LYS A 33 -0.91 -13.09 1.33
CA LYS A 33 0.27 -13.12 2.19
C LYS A 33 1.29 -12.10 1.73
N ILE A 34 1.71 -11.20 2.63
CA ILE A 34 2.78 -10.24 2.33
C ILE A 34 4.06 -10.71 3.00
N ARG A 35 5.12 -10.81 2.19
CA ARG A 35 6.48 -11.13 2.64
C ARG A 35 7.51 -10.18 2.03
N LYS A 36 8.70 -10.16 2.61
CA LYS A 36 9.85 -9.52 1.96
C LYS A 36 10.15 -10.22 0.63
N ALA A 37 10.50 -9.41 -0.37
CA ALA A 37 10.99 -9.93 -1.64
C ALA A 37 12.40 -10.48 -1.48
N THR A 38 12.73 -11.47 -2.31
CA THR A 38 14.07 -12.02 -2.49
C THR A 38 14.58 -11.68 -3.89
N TYR A 39 15.84 -11.93 -4.17
CA TYR A 39 16.41 -11.68 -5.50
C TYR A 39 15.79 -12.56 -6.59
N GLU A 40 15.29 -13.73 -6.24
CA GLU A 40 14.57 -14.64 -7.15
C GLU A 40 13.22 -14.09 -7.60
N ASP A 41 12.64 -13.14 -6.85
CA ASP A 41 11.36 -12.51 -7.19
C ASP A 41 11.53 -11.39 -8.26
N ILE A 42 12.74 -10.92 -8.50
CA ILE A 42 13.01 -9.76 -9.39
C ILE A 42 12.34 -9.89 -10.75
N PRO A 43 12.47 -11.01 -11.49
CA PRO A 43 11.84 -11.11 -12.80
C PRO A 43 10.32 -10.90 -12.75
N ARG A 44 9.65 -11.44 -11.73
CA ARG A 44 8.19 -11.25 -11.55
C ARG A 44 7.85 -9.82 -11.15
N ILE A 45 8.62 -9.19 -10.27
CA ILE A 45 8.44 -7.78 -9.86
C ILE A 45 8.56 -6.86 -11.08
N LEU A 46 9.59 -7.03 -11.90
CA LEU A 46 9.80 -6.22 -13.11
C LEU A 46 8.68 -6.41 -14.12
N HIS A 47 8.16 -7.63 -14.26
CA HIS A 47 7.00 -7.90 -15.09
C HIS A 47 5.75 -7.15 -14.59
N ILE A 48 5.48 -7.18 -13.28
CA ILE A 48 4.36 -6.44 -12.67
C ILE A 48 4.53 -4.92 -12.89
N PHE A 49 5.74 -4.39 -12.79
CA PHE A 49 5.99 -2.97 -13.10
C PHE A 49 5.73 -2.63 -14.58
N ALA A 50 6.06 -3.53 -15.51
CA ALA A 50 5.73 -3.35 -16.92
C ALA A 50 4.21 -3.33 -17.15
N GLU A 51 3.46 -4.24 -16.53
CA GLU A 51 2.00 -4.24 -16.54
C GLU A 51 1.41 -2.96 -15.94
N ALA A 52 1.96 -2.48 -14.82
CA ALA A 52 1.53 -1.25 -14.16
C ALA A 52 1.76 -0.01 -15.04
N ARG A 53 2.93 0.10 -15.72
CA ARG A 53 3.20 1.19 -16.68
C ARG A 53 2.17 1.20 -17.81
N THR A 54 1.83 0.02 -18.35
CA THR A 54 0.79 -0.08 -19.38
C THR A 54 -0.55 0.42 -18.87
N THR A 55 -0.97 0.00 -17.67
CA THR A 55 -2.22 0.43 -17.04
C THR A 55 -2.23 1.95 -16.77
N MET A 56 -1.11 2.51 -16.32
CA MET A 56 -0.96 3.95 -16.13
C MET A 56 -1.18 4.71 -17.44
N ARG A 57 -0.56 4.29 -18.53
CA ARG A 57 -0.73 4.91 -19.85
C ARG A 57 -2.16 4.82 -20.35
N GLU A 58 -2.78 3.67 -20.25
CA GLU A 58 -4.18 3.45 -20.61
C GLU A 58 -5.14 4.35 -19.81
N SER A 59 -4.78 4.74 -18.59
CA SER A 59 -5.55 5.66 -17.74
C SER A 59 -5.17 7.14 -17.88
N GLY A 60 -4.29 7.51 -18.80
CA GLY A 60 -3.85 8.88 -19.05
C GLY A 60 -2.69 9.36 -18.19
N ASN A 61 -2.15 8.52 -17.29
CA ASN A 61 -0.98 8.83 -16.48
C ASN A 61 0.30 8.49 -17.26
N LEU A 62 0.76 9.41 -18.11
CA LEU A 62 1.87 9.20 -19.04
C LEU A 62 3.25 9.49 -18.44
N HIS A 63 3.31 10.27 -17.36
CA HIS A 63 4.55 10.91 -16.89
C HIS A 63 5.10 10.36 -15.58
N GLN A 64 4.30 9.67 -14.78
CA GLN A 64 4.74 9.22 -13.46
C GLN A 64 5.87 8.20 -13.52
N TRP A 65 5.77 7.20 -14.40
CA TRP A 65 6.76 6.15 -14.57
C TRP A 65 7.26 6.11 -16.02
N PRO A 66 8.46 6.63 -16.32
CA PRO A 66 9.10 6.42 -17.61
C PRO A 66 9.43 4.94 -17.83
N ASP A 67 9.79 4.56 -19.04
CA ASP A 67 10.01 3.16 -19.43
C ASP A 67 11.05 2.42 -18.59
N THR A 68 12.03 3.15 -18.09
CA THR A 68 13.13 2.62 -17.28
C THR A 68 12.86 2.59 -15.79
N TYR A 69 11.71 3.12 -15.33
CA TYR A 69 11.40 3.20 -13.91
C TYR A 69 10.17 2.33 -13.54
N PRO A 70 10.16 1.64 -12.40
CA PRO A 70 11.32 1.34 -11.54
C PRO A 70 12.31 0.40 -12.23
N SER A 71 13.62 0.67 -12.11
CA SER A 71 14.67 -0.18 -12.68
C SER A 71 14.96 -1.40 -11.81
N GLU A 72 15.64 -2.40 -12.38
CA GLU A 72 16.10 -3.54 -11.61
C GLU A 72 17.04 -3.14 -10.48
N GLU A 73 17.90 -2.12 -10.70
CA GLU A 73 18.81 -1.61 -9.69
C GLU A 73 18.05 -1.08 -8.46
N ILE A 74 16.95 -0.34 -8.68
CA ILE A 74 16.07 0.15 -7.60
C ILE A 74 15.47 -1.04 -6.83
N VAL A 75 14.99 -2.06 -7.53
CA VAL A 75 14.43 -3.27 -6.90
C VAL A 75 15.48 -3.98 -6.06
N ARG A 76 16.68 -4.17 -6.59
CA ARG A 76 17.80 -4.79 -5.87
C ARG A 76 18.17 -4.00 -4.61
N LYS A 77 18.23 -2.66 -4.70
CA LYS A 77 18.46 -1.78 -3.56
C LYS A 77 17.34 -1.91 -2.51
N ASP A 78 16.09 -1.93 -2.93
CA ASP A 78 14.96 -2.10 -2.00
C ASP A 78 15.00 -3.48 -1.32
N ILE A 79 15.36 -4.54 -2.05
CA ILE A 79 15.52 -5.89 -1.47
C ILE A 79 16.67 -5.92 -0.46
N SER A 80 17.83 -5.39 -0.81
CA SER A 80 19.01 -5.37 0.08
C SER A 80 18.75 -4.62 1.38
N ASN A 81 17.92 -3.58 1.33
CA ASN A 81 17.50 -2.79 2.50
C ASN A 81 16.31 -3.42 3.24
N GLY A 82 15.73 -4.50 2.73
CA GLY A 82 14.55 -5.14 3.32
C GLY A 82 13.26 -4.33 3.17
N HIS A 83 13.20 -3.42 2.21
CA HIS A 83 12.07 -2.53 1.95
C HIS A 83 11.12 -3.05 0.88
N CYS A 84 11.55 -3.94 -0.03
CA CYS A 84 10.70 -4.50 -1.07
C CYS A 84 9.80 -5.59 -0.52
N MET A 85 8.49 -5.45 -0.73
CA MET A 85 7.47 -6.41 -0.32
C MET A 85 6.75 -6.98 -1.53
N VAL A 86 6.36 -8.25 -1.46
CA VAL A 86 5.50 -8.90 -2.44
C VAL A 86 4.21 -9.39 -1.79
N CYS A 87 3.11 -9.25 -2.51
CA CYS A 87 1.79 -9.73 -2.13
C CYS A 87 1.53 -11.03 -2.91
N CYS A 88 1.39 -12.14 -2.20
CA CYS A 88 1.18 -13.45 -2.76
C CYS A 88 -0.24 -13.94 -2.49
N ASP A 89 -0.86 -14.61 -3.46
CA ASP A 89 -2.12 -15.32 -3.28
C ASP A 89 -1.94 -16.62 -2.47
N GLU A 90 -3.01 -17.41 -2.35
CA GLU A 90 -3.00 -18.66 -1.58
C GLU A 90 -2.07 -19.71 -2.18
N GLU A 91 -1.89 -19.71 -3.50
CA GLU A 91 -0.97 -20.60 -4.23
C GLU A 91 0.49 -20.12 -4.18
N GLY A 92 0.75 -18.95 -3.57
CA GLY A 92 2.07 -18.35 -3.46
C GLY A 92 2.51 -17.55 -4.70
N LYS A 93 1.62 -17.35 -5.70
CA LYS A 93 1.91 -16.54 -6.87
C LYS A 93 1.92 -15.06 -6.50
N ILE A 94 2.94 -14.33 -6.92
CA ILE A 94 3.06 -12.90 -6.68
C ILE A 94 2.06 -12.15 -7.56
N GLN A 95 1.13 -11.45 -6.90
CA GLN A 95 0.06 -10.67 -7.50
C GLN A 95 0.29 -9.15 -7.41
N GLY A 96 1.23 -8.72 -6.58
CA GLY A 96 1.57 -7.31 -6.43
C GLY A 96 2.86 -7.10 -5.68
N THR A 97 3.34 -5.85 -5.70
CA THR A 97 4.56 -5.44 -5.02
C THR A 97 4.47 -4.00 -4.55
N PHE A 98 5.23 -3.65 -3.53
CA PHE A 98 5.40 -2.28 -3.06
C PHE A 98 6.71 -2.13 -2.29
N ALA A 99 7.20 -0.92 -2.15
CA ALA A 99 8.27 -0.62 -1.22
C ALA A 99 7.70 0.06 0.03
N CYS A 100 8.11 -0.42 1.21
CA CYS A 100 7.72 0.11 2.51
C CYS A 100 8.98 0.57 3.24
N ILE A 101 9.15 1.89 3.38
CA ILE A 101 10.39 2.52 3.81
C ILE A 101 10.12 3.32 5.09
N PRO A 102 10.84 3.08 6.20
CA PRO A 102 10.73 3.94 7.37
C PRO A 102 11.26 5.34 7.05
N GLY A 103 10.52 6.38 7.48
CA GLY A 103 10.96 7.76 7.37
C GLY A 103 12.15 8.08 8.29
N PRO A 104 12.74 9.30 8.16
CA PRO A 104 12.31 10.36 7.25
C PRO A 104 12.74 10.13 5.80
N ASP A 105 11.86 10.44 4.84
CA ASP A 105 12.20 10.49 3.43
C ASP A 105 12.68 11.91 3.08
N PRO A 106 13.86 12.08 2.48
CA PRO A 106 14.40 13.41 2.14
C PRO A 106 13.50 14.24 1.24
N THR A 107 12.72 13.60 0.34
CA THR A 107 11.80 14.31 -0.57
C THR A 107 10.59 14.87 0.18
N TYR A 108 10.30 14.37 1.38
CA TYR A 108 9.19 14.81 2.22
C TYR A 108 9.59 15.87 3.26
N ALA A 109 10.86 16.24 3.31
CA ALA A 109 11.35 17.28 4.22
C ALA A 109 10.75 18.66 3.94
N LYS A 110 10.38 18.93 2.68
CA LYS A 110 9.74 20.17 2.28
C LYS A 110 8.46 19.90 1.53
N ILE A 111 7.36 20.51 2.01
CA ILE A 111 6.05 20.44 1.39
C ILE A 111 5.61 21.85 0.98
N TYR A 112 4.93 21.96 -0.16
CA TYR A 112 4.41 23.19 -0.74
C TYR A 112 2.89 23.09 -0.82
N GLU A 113 2.21 24.23 -0.94
CA GLU A 113 0.76 24.30 -1.08
C GLU A 113 0.00 23.61 0.06
N GLY A 114 0.61 23.59 1.25
CA GLY A 114 0.04 22.97 2.44
C GLY A 114 1.10 22.61 3.49
N SER A 115 0.79 21.67 4.37
CA SER A 115 1.67 21.23 5.44
C SER A 115 1.38 19.78 5.83
N TRP A 116 2.39 19.10 6.40
CA TRP A 116 2.15 17.82 7.07
C TRP A 116 1.32 18.06 8.35
N PRO A 117 0.36 17.17 8.67
CA PRO A 117 -0.48 17.32 9.87
C PRO A 117 0.29 17.17 11.18
N ASP A 118 1.39 16.42 11.18
CA ASP A 118 2.22 16.14 12.35
C ASP A 118 3.68 15.85 11.96
N GLU A 119 4.55 15.77 12.97
CA GLU A 119 5.97 15.39 12.86
C GLU A 119 6.23 13.97 13.42
N GLU A 120 5.18 13.18 13.57
CA GLU A 120 5.30 11.83 14.12
C GLU A 120 6.11 10.90 13.19
N PRO A 121 6.76 9.87 13.74
CA PRO A 121 7.39 8.84 12.91
C PRO A 121 6.41 8.20 11.93
N TYR A 122 6.82 8.05 10.70
CA TYR A 122 5.98 7.54 9.63
C TYR A 122 6.70 6.52 8.75
N TYR A 123 5.94 5.75 8.00
CA TYR A 123 6.43 4.96 6.89
C TYR A 123 5.96 5.56 5.57
N VAL A 124 6.81 5.43 4.56
CA VAL A 124 6.46 5.79 3.18
C VAL A 124 6.19 4.53 2.39
N ILE A 125 5.13 4.55 1.60
CA ILE A 125 4.84 3.48 0.64
C ILE A 125 5.12 4.01 -0.75
N HIS A 126 6.05 3.38 -1.44
CA HIS A 126 6.42 3.69 -2.80
C HIS A 126 6.16 2.51 -3.75
N ARG A 127 6.05 2.78 -5.04
CA ARG A 127 6.06 1.77 -6.11
C ARG A 127 5.01 0.67 -5.95
N ILE A 128 3.80 1.03 -5.47
CA ILE A 128 2.69 0.07 -5.44
C ILE A 128 2.34 -0.32 -6.86
N ALA A 129 2.34 -1.61 -7.13
CA ALA A 129 1.94 -2.17 -8.41
C ALA A 129 1.18 -3.49 -8.22
N ALA A 130 0.16 -3.71 -9.03
CA ALA A 130 -0.62 -4.92 -9.08
C ALA A 130 -0.47 -5.60 -10.45
N SER A 131 -0.40 -6.92 -10.46
CA SER A 131 -0.51 -7.70 -11.69
C SER A 131 -1.90 -7.54 -12.31
N ARG A 132 -1.98 -7.57 -13.63
CA ARG A 132 -3.26 -7.62 -14.34
C ARG A 132 -4.04 -8.91 -14.04
N ASP A 133 -3.34 -10.00 -13.72
CA ASP A 133 -3.93 -11.27 -13.31
C ASP A 133 -4.55 -11.23 -11.91
N ALA A 134 -4.22 -10.25 -11.08
CA ALA A 134 -4.66 -10.16 -9.68
C ALA A 134 -6.20 -10.06 -9.52
N GLY A 135 -6.91 -9.82 -10.62
CA GLY A 135 -8.37 -9.74 -10.65
C GLY A 135 -8.93 -8.52 -9.90
N ARG A 136 -10.21 -8.21 -10.15
CA ARG A 136 -10.89 -7.07 -9.51
C ARG A 136 -11.11 -7.25 -8.00
N LYS A 137 -10.95 -8.47 -7.48
CA LYS A 137 -11.23 -8.80 -6.07
C LYS A 137 -10.03 -8.59 -5.15
N SER A 138 -8.81 -8.53 -5.67
CA SER A 138 -7.61 -8.32 -4.86
C SER A 138 -7.24 -6.85 -4.86
N SER A 139 -7.52 -6.15 -3.76
CA SER A 139 -7.02 -4.79 -3.59
C SER A 139 -5.61 -4.84 -3.02
N ILE A 140 -4.60 -4.94 -3.89
CA ILE A 140 -3.19 -4.90 -3.49
C ILE A 140 -2.90 -3.66 -2.63
N ALA A 141 -3.44 -2.49 -3.01
CA ALA A 141 -3.25 -1.27 -2.24
C ALA A 141 -3.83 -1.38 -0.82
N SER A 142 -5.03 -1.95 -0.65
CA SER A 142 -5.62 -2.17 0.68
C SER A 142 -4.73 -3.06 1.54
N CYS A 143 -4.26 -4.18 0.98
CA CYS A 143 -3.35 -5.09 1.67
C CYS A 143 -2.04 -4.39 2.08
N CYS A 144 -1.47 -3.55 1.18
CA CYS A 144 -0.28 -2.76 1.47
C CYS A 144 -0.51 -1.81 2.65
N PHE A 145 -1.63 -1.07 2.66
CA PHE A 145 -1.94 -0.12 3.73
C PHE A 145 -2.16 -0.83 5.06
N GLU A 146 -2.97 -1.88 5.10
CA GLU A 146 -3.24 -2.66 6.31
C GLU A 146 -1.95 -3.28 6.87
N TRP A 147 -1.11 -3.87 6.00
CA TRP A 147 0.15 -4.46 6.41
C TRP A 147 1.10 -3.41 6.99
N THR A 148 1.17 -2.23 6.40
CA THR A 148 2.02 -1.13 6.86
C THR A 148 1.50 -0.57 8.18
N PHE A 149 0.18 -0.38 8.34
CA PHE A 149 -0.43 0.07 9.60
C PHE A 149 -0.28 -0.90 10.78
N ARG A 150 0.13 -2.13 10.56
CA ARG A 150 0.55 -3.03 11.66
C ARG A 150 1.94 -2.70 12.21
N ARG A 151 2.70 -1.80 11.56
CA ARG A 151 4.10 -1.43 11.87
C ARG A 151 4.29 0.02 12.23
N THR A 152 3.34 0.85 11.89
CA THR A 152 3.36 2.30 12.16
C THR A 152 1.93 2.80 12.35
N ASP A 153 1.80 3.92 13.04
CA ASP A 153 0.51 4.62 13.13
C ASP A 153 0.35 5.67 12.01
N THR A 154 1.41 6.00 11.29
CA THR A 154 1.38 7.05 10.28
C THR A 154 1.98 6.56 8.96
N ILE A 155 1.25 6.78 7.87
CA ILE A 155 1.70 6.51 6.50
C ILE A 155 1.65 7.81 5.71
N ARG A 156 2.74 8.09 4.97
CA ARG A 156 2.81 9.14 3.96
C ARG A 156 3.00 8.50 2.58
N ILE A 157 2.36 9.05 1.56
CA ILE A 157 2.42 8.57 0.18
C ILE A 157 2.39 9.78 -0.75
N ASP A 158 3.08 9.68 -1.87
CA ASP A 158 2.97 10.64 -2.96
C ASP A 158 2.50 9.98 -4.26
N THR A 159 1.89 10.78 -5.13
CA THR A 159 1.50 10.32 -6.47
C THR A 159 1.49 11.48 -7.47
N HIS A 160 1.62 11.16 -8.75
CA HIS A 160 1.50 12.16 -9.82
C HIS A 160 0.06 12.62 -9.96
N ARG A 161 -0.17 13.91 -10.30
CA ARG A 161 -1.51 14.49 -10.49
C ARG A 161 -2.39 13.72 -11.47
N ASP A 162 -1.80 13.10 -12.49
CA ASP A 162 -2.54 12.35 -13.52
C ASP A 162 -2.90 10.92 -13.07
N ASN A 163 -2.45 10.48 -11.89
CA ASN A 163 -2.75 9.15 -11.38
C ASN A 163 -4.11 9.10 -10.70
N VAL A 164 -5.17 9.26 -11.47
CA VAL A 164 -6.57 9.27 -10.97
C VAL A 164 -6.92 7.99 -10.20
N ILE A 165 -6.33 6.85 -10.59
CA ILE A 165 -6.55 5.56 -9.92
C ILE A 165 -6.01 5.64 -8.48
N MET A 166 -4.78 6.13 -8.29
CA MET A 166 -4.18 6.24 -6.95
C MET A 166 -4.88 7.30 -6.11
N HIS A 167 -5.24 8.44 -6.68
CA HIS A 167 -6.03 9.47 -5.97
C HIS A 167 -7.34 8.90 -5.43
N HIS A 168 -8.07 8.15 -6.26
CA HIS A 168 -9.31 7.50 -5.84
C HIS A 168 -9.06 6.47 -4.73
N LEU A 169 -8.03 5.63 -4.86
CA LEU A 169 -7.67 4.64 -3.83
C LEU A 169 -7.28 5.30 -2.51
N LEU A 170 -6.44 6.32 -2.54
CA LEU A 170 -6.02 7.05 -1.33
C LEU A 170 -7.22 7.69 -0.63
N SER A 171 -8.09 8.39 -1.37
CA SER A 171 -9.32 8.98 -0.83
C SER A 171 -10.23 7.93 -0.21
N LYS A 172 -10.49 6.82 -0.92
CA LYS A 172 -11.31 5.69 -0.44
C LYS A 172 -10.76 5.10 0.87
N HIS A 173 -9.45 5.08 1.03
CA HIS A 173 -8.78 4.57 2.24
C HIS A 173 -8.57 5.64 3.31
N GLY A 174 -9.15 6.83 3.17
CA GLY A 174 -9.12 7.90 4.17
C GLY A 174 -7.76 8.58 4.31
N PHE A 175 -6.95 8.59 3.25
CA PHE A 175 -5.78 9.46 3.17
C PHE A 175 -6.22 10.88 2.80
N HIS A 176 -5.59 11.87 3.42
CA HIS A 176 -5.83 13.28 3.16
C HIS A 176 -4.69 13.87 2.33
N ARG A 177 -5.01 14.63 1.30
CA ARG A 177 -4.02 15.42 0.56
C ARG A 177 -3.50 16.54 1.46
N CYS A 178 -2.19 16.64 1.60
CA CYS A 178 -1.53 17.59 2.50
C CYS A 178 -0.83 18.73 1.75
N GLY A 179 -0.56 18.56 0.47
CA GLY A 179 0.16 19.55 -0.34
C GLY A 179 0.89 18.90 -1.51
N VAL A 180 2.01 19.50 -1.89
CA VAL A 180 2.87 19.05 -3.00
C VAL A 180 4.30 18.89 -2.50
N ILE A 181 4.94 17.78 -2.84
CA ILE A 181 6.39 17.59 -2.69
C ILE A 181 7.07 17.63 -4.05
N LEU A 182 8.37 17.88 -4.06
CA LEU A 182 9.19 17.81 -5.27
C LEU A 182 10.15 16.62 -5.18
N LEU A 183 10.17 15.81 -6.22
CA LEU A 183 11.19 14.77 -6.37
C LEU A 183 12.57 15.41 -6.64
N ALA A 184 13.65 14.62 -6.56
CA ALA A 184 15.01 15.11 -6.77
C ALA A 184 15.23 15.77 -8.15
N ASN A 185 14.46 15.37 -9.16
CA ASN A 185 14.49 15.96 -10.52
C ASN A 185 13.57 17.21 -10.65
N GLY A 186 12.91 17.63 -9.57
CA GLY A 186 11.97 18.75 -9.54
C GLY A 186 10.52 18.41 -9.90
N ASP A 187 10.22 17.17 -10.26
CA ASP A 187 8.84 16.76 -10.61
C ASP A 187 7.90 16.87 -9.40
N PRO A 188 6.75 17.55 -9.54
CA PRO A 188 5.78 17.66 -8.45
C PRO A 188 5.00 16.36 -8.24
N ARG A 189 4.69 16.10 -6.97
CA ARG A 189 3.81 15.00 -6.55
C ARG A 189 2.82 15.51 -5.52
N ASP A 190 1.56 15.11 -5.65
CA ASP A 190 0.57 15.30 -4.60
C ASP A 190 0.90 14.40 -3.41
N ALA A 191 1.05 15.02 -2.25
CA ALA A 191 1.45 14.37 -1.01
C ALA A 191 0.24 14.07 -0.14
N TYR A 192 0.20 12.84 0.39
CA TYR A 192 -0.90 12.31 1.19
C TYR A 192 -0.41 11.79 2.53
N HIS A 193 -1.26 11.92 3.52
CA HIS A 193 -1.03 11.46 4.88
C HIS A 193 -2.26 10.71 5.40
N LYS A 194 -2.02 9.69 6.18
CA LYS A 194 -3.03 9.06 7.01
C LYS A 194 -2.41 8.58 8.32
N ARG A 195 -3.09 8.90 9.42
CA ARG A 195 -2.80 8.33 10.74
C ARG A 195 -3.88 7.32 11.12
N LYS A 196 -3.48 6.22 11.73
CA LYS A 196 -4.38 5.24 12.32
C LYS A 196 -5.15 5.89 13.46
N ILE A 197 -6.46 5.70 13.45
CA ILE A 197 -7.37 6.15 14.52
C ILE A 197 -7.45 5.04 15.57
#